data_0d423819eae2cc21411dd28c59b354d2
#
_entry.id   0d423819eae2cc21411dd28c59b354d2
#
_cell.length_a   1.000
_cell.length_b   1.000
_cell.length_c   1.000
_cell.angle_alpha   90.00
_cell.angle_beta   90.00
_cell.angle_gamma   90.00
#
_symmetry.space_group_name_H-M   'P 1'
#
loop_
_entity.id
_entity.type
_entity.pdbx_description
1 polymer ?
#
loop_
_entity_poly.entity_id
_entity_poly.type
_entity_poly.pdbx_seq_one_letter_code
_entity_poly.pdbx_strand_id
1 'polypeptide(L)'
;MMIAAHSYFSLRYGTLSPAELVEKAVAMGYHAIALTDINNSSAVPDFVVACRKAGIKPLAGIEFRNDNKLLYTLLAADNEGMREINAFASRCHIDGTSYPERPGTINGVYTVYPLRGPEPHELQENEYVGLKPSEVRSLTSTPYKNNLSKVVMWHAVTFNDADGFELHRNLRAIKLNTLISKLKPFDLAGSGEVFMSKDVLLGTYDELPEVIRNTEWLINRCNYDPDLSSTKNKKTFTGNAYDDKILLEKLALDGVRYRYGDHNLE
;
A
#
# COMPACT_ATOMS: atom_id res chain seq x y z
N MET A 1 9.81 -10.51 -10.40
CA MET A 1 9.19 -9.25 -10.89
C MET A 1 7.97 -8.94 -10.03
N MET A 2 7.71 -7.66 -9.79
CA MET A 2 6.69 -7.12 -8.89
C MET A 2 5.68 -6.28 -9.67
N ILE A 3 4.40 -6.36 -9.29
CA ILE A 3 3.38 -5.36 -9.61
C ILE A 3 2.96 -4.70 -8.30
N ALA A 4 2.62 -3.42 -8.34
CA ALA A 4 2.00 -2.70 -7.23
C ALA A 4 0.48 -2.86 -7.34
N ALA A 5 -0.19 -3.32 -6.29
CA ALA A 5 -1.61 -3.64 -6.37
C ALA A 5 -2.44 -2.86 -5.37
N HIS A 6 -3.60 -2.40 -5.82
CA HIS A 6 -4.65 -1.79 -4.99
C HIS A 6 -5.81 -2.78 -4.84
N SER A 7 -6.06 -3.21 -3.61
CA SER A 7 -7.25 -4.02 -3.31
C SER A 7 -8.48 -3.13 -3.10
N TYR A 8 -9.65 -3.73 -2.89
CA TYR A 8 -10.88 -3.00 -2.52
C TYR A 8 -10.77 -2.30 -1.15
N PHE A 9 -9.70 -2.57 -0.37
CA PHE A 9 -9.38 -1.79 0.84
C PHE A 9 -8.83 -0.39 0.52
N SER A 10 -8.39 -0.14 -0.71
CA SER A 10 -8.31 1.21 -1.28
C SER A 10 -9.75 1.70 -1.53
N LEU A 11 -10.42 2.15 -0.46
CA LEU A 11 -11.86 2.36 -0.42
C LEU A 11 -12.36 3.25 -1.55
N ARG A 12 -13.36 2.76 -2.30
CA ARG A 12 -13.94 3.42 -3.48
C ARG A 12 -12.92 3.70 -4.58
N TYR A 13 -11.91 2.82 -4.67
CA TYR A 13 -10.86 2.90 -5.69
C TYR A 13 -10.54 1.52 -6.27
N GLY A 14 -9.96 0.59 -5.50
CA GLY A 14 -9.66 -0.77 -5.92
C GLY A 14 -10.92 -1.64 -6.06
N THR A 15 -10.86 -2.65 -6.94
CA THR A 15 -12.03 -3.49 -7.28
C THR A 15 -11.83 -4.97 -6.97
N LEU A 16 -10.61 -5.39 -6.63
CA LEU A 16 -10.25 -6.79 -6.40
C LEU A 16 -9.97 -7.05 -4.92
N SER A 17 -10.30 -8.25 -4.45
CA SER A 17 -9.88 -8.72 -3.13
C SER A 17 -8.38 -9.03 -3.09
N PRO A 18 -7.74 -9.06 -1.90
CA PRO A 18 -6.36 -9.51 -1.77
C PRO A 18 -6.12 -10.91 -2.36
N ALA A 19 -7.07 -11.83 -2.20
CA ALA A 19 -6.97 -13.19 -2.73
C ALA A 19 -7.01 -13.21 -4.27
N GLU A 20 -7.95 -12.50 -4.89
CA GLU A 20 -8.03 -12.40 -6.36
C GLU A 20 -6.78 -11.75 -6.96
N LEU A 21 -6.20 -10.73 -6.30
CA LEU A 21 -4.94 -10.13 -6.73
C LEU A 21 -3.82 -11.16 -6.77
N VAL A 22 -3.70 -11.99 -5.73
CA VAL A 22 -2.68 -13.04 -5.65
C VAL A 22 -2.91 -14.14 -6.69
N GLU A 23 -4.13 -14.65 -6.83
CA GLU A 23 -4.48 -15.66 -7.83
C GLU A 23 -4.12 -15.21 -9.25
N LYS A 24 -4.47 -13.97 -9.60
CA LYS A 24 -4.16 -13.40 -10.91
C LYS A 24 -2.66 -13.19 -11.11
N ALA A 25 -1.93 -12.73 -10.09
CA ALA A 25 -0.48 -12.60 -10.16
C ALA A 25 0.19 -13.93 -10.47
N VAL A 26 -0.23 -15.01 -9.81
CA VAL A 26 0.25 -16.39 -10.10
C VAL A 26 -0.08 -16.80 -11.53
N ALA A 27 -1.33 -16.63 -11.96
CA ALA A 27 -1.78 -16.98 -13.30
C ALA A 27 -1.01 -16.21 -14.41
N MET A 28 -0.55 -14.98 -14.11
CA MET A 28 0.25 -14.14 -15.01
C MET A 28 1.76 -14.37 -14.90
N GLY A 29 2.21 -15.38 -14.11
CA GLY A 29 3.61 -15.80 -14.01
C GLY A 29 4.47 -14.99 -13.04
N TYR A 30 3.87 -14.21 -12.14
CA TYR A 30 4.60 -13.44 -11.13
C TYR A 30 5.03 -14.32 -9.96
N HIS A 31 6.24 -14.11 -9.46
CA HIS A 31 6.78 -14.75 -8.25
C HIS A 31 6.75 -13.85 -7.02
N ALA A 32 6.40 -12.58 -7.20
CA ALA A 32 6.24 -11.60 -6.14
C ALA A 32 5.20 -10.55 -6.54
N ILE A 33 4.45 -10.06 -5.56
CA ILE A 33 3.47 -8.99 -5.72
C ILE A 33 3.54 -8.05 -4.51
N ALA A 34 3.39 -6.74 -4.73
CA ALA A 34 3.27 -5.76 -3.68
C ALA A 34 1.81 -5.34 -3.50
N LEU A 35 1.32 -5.38 -2.26
CA LEU A 35 0.09 -4.71 -1.89
C LEU A 35 0.43 -3.31 -1.39
N THR A 36 -0.14 -2.30 -2.05
CA THR A 36 0.12 -0.88 -1.78
C THR A 36 -1.19 -0.09 -1.77
N ASP A 37 -2.12 -0.51 -0.90
CA ASP A 37 -3.41 0.16 -0.76
C ASP A 37 -3.24 1.64 -0.39
N ILE A 38 -4.17 2.47 -0.85
CA ILE A 38 -4.11 3.92 -0.71
C ILE A 38 -4.38 4.31 0.74
N ASN A 39 -3.39 4.94 1.37
CA ASN A 39 -3.43 5.49 2.72
C ASN A 39 -3.84 4.49 3.82
N ASN A 40 -3.72 3.19 3.58
CA ASN A 40 -4.02 2.19 4.59
C ASN A 40 -3.30 0.85 4.34
N SER A 41 -3.23 0.01 5.38
CA SER A 41 -2.59 -1.31 5.37
C SER A 41 -3.52 -2.44 5.84
N SER A 42 -4.82 -2.19 5.91
CA SER A 42 -5.77 -3.11 6.56
C SER A 42 -5.86 -4.47 5.87
N ALA A 43 -5.61 -4.53 4.55
CA ALA A 43 -5.63 -5.78 3.77
C ALA A 43 -4.34 -6.60 3.88
N VAL A 44 -3.26 -6.05 4.45
CA VAL A 44 -1.94 -6.70 4.45
C VAL A 44 -1.95 -8.09 5.10
N PRO A 45 -2.62 -8.34 6.26
CA PRO A 45 -2.66 -9.68 6.84
C PRO A 45 -3.28 -10.73 5.90
N ASP A 46 -4.44 -10.44 5.32
CA ASP A 46 -5.15 -11.35 4.41
C ASP A 46 -4.34 -11.59 3.14
N PHE A 47 -3.71 -10.54 2.62
CA PHE A 47 -2.82 -10.61 1.46
C PHE A 47 -1.62 -11.53 1.72
N VAL A 48 -0.94 -11.41 2.87
CA VAL A 48 0.20 -12.27 3.23
C VAL A 48 -0.24 -13.73 3.34
N VAL A 49 -1.40 -14.01 3.95
CA VAL A 49 -1.95 -15.37 4.02
C VAL A 49 -2.20 -15.93 2.63
N ALA A 50 -2.79 -15.13 1.72
CA ALA A 50 -3.03 -15.55 0.35
C ALA A 50 -1.71 -15.82 -0.41
N CYS A 51 -0.71 -14.94 -0.28
CA CYS A 51 0.61 -15.14 -0.90
C CYS A 51 1.32 -16.39 -0.39
N ARG A 52 1.32 -16.64 0.92
CA ARG A 52 1.90 -17.86 1.52
C ARG A 52 1.24 -19.12 0.98
N LYS A 53 -0.11 -19.13 0.89
CA LYS A 53 -0.87 -20.24 0.34
C LYS A 53 -0.56 -20.48 -1.13
N ALA A 54 -0.35 -19.43 -1.90
CA ALA A 54 -0.06 -19.49 -3.33
C ALA A 54 1.45 -19.70 -3.66
N GLY A 55 2.34 -19.65 -2.66
CA GLY A 55 3.78 -19.83 -2.85
C GLY A 55 4.48 -18.67 -3.57
N ILE A 56 3.93 -17.45 -3.52
CA ILE A 56 4.57 -16.25 -4.06
C ILE A 56 4.98 -15.28 -2.95
N LYS A 57 5.99 -14.46 -3.23
CA LYS A 57 6.55 -13.52 -2.25
C LYS A 57 5.63 -12.31 -2.05
N PRO A 58 5.15 -12.04 -0.81
CA PRO A 58 4.45 -10.79 -0.52
C PRO A 58 5.43 -9.65 -0.32
N LEU A 59 5.12 -8.48 -0.87
CA LEU A 59 5.69 -7.22 -0.47
C LEU A 59 4.58 -6.35 0.12
N ALA A 60 4.81 -5.77 1.29
CA ALA A 60 3.82 -4.93 1.97
C ALA A 60 4.23 -3.47 1.94
N GLY A 61 3.27 -2.61 1.68
CA GLY A 61 3.49 -1.17 1.67
C GLY A 61 2.19 -0.38 1.70
N ILE A 62 2.33 0.92 1.59
CA ILE A 62 1.21 1.86 1.49
C ILE A 62 1.54 2.89 0.40
N GLU A 63 0.59 3.13 -0.49
CA GLU A 63 0.64 4.25 -1.42
C GLU A 63 0.04 5.49 -0.73
N PHE A 64 0.84 6.54 -0.59
CA PHE A 64 0.43 7.78 0.08
C PHE A 64 -0.06 8.81 -0.91
N ARG A 65 -1.27 9.31 -0.68
CA ARG A 65 -1.92 10.36 -1.46
C ARG A 65 -2.50 11.44 -0.57
N ASN A 66 -2.40 12.68 -1.04
CA ASN A 66 -3.24 13.78 -0.58
C ASN A 66 -4.33 13.98 -1.64
N ASP A 67 -5.58 13.73 -1.28
CA ASP A 67 -6.72 13.65 -2.21
C ASP A 67 -6.44 12.65 -3.36
N ASN A 68 -6.33 13.15 -4.60
CA ASN A 68 -6.02 12.34 -5.78
C ASN A 68 -4.52 12.40 -6.17
N LYS A 69 -3.72 13.24 -5.51
CA LYS A 69 -2.29 13.41 -5.82
C LYS A 69 -1.49 12.28 -5.18
N LEU A 70 -0.91 11.41 -5.99
CA LEU A 70 0.10 10.44 -5.56
C LEU A 70 1.35 11.19 -5.15
N LEU A 71 1.84 10.93 -3.94
CA LEU A 71 3.07 11.48 -3.39
C LEU A 71 4.22 10.48 -3.55
N TYR A 72 4.08 9.31 -2.97
CA TYR A 72 5.05 8.22 -2.98
C TYR A 72 4.40 6.92 -2.49
N THR A 73 5.10 5.83 -2.71
CA THR A 73 4.78 4.54 -2.10
C THR A 73 5.91 4.14 -1.15
N LEU A 74 5.56 3.74 0.07
CA LEU A 74 6.48 3.17 1.05
C LEU A 74 6.36 1.65 1.01
N LEU A 75 7.49 0.96 0.89
CA LEU A 75 7.60 -0.50 0.93
C LEU A 75 8.41 -0.91 2.16
N ALA A 76 7.88 -1.85 2.92
CA ALA A 76 8.57 -2.40 4.08
C ALA A 76 9.71 -3.32 3.66
N ALA A 77 10.92 -3.07 4.16
CA ALA A 77 12.04 -3.99 4.01
C ALA A 77 11.85 -5.23 4.89
N ASP A 78 11.22 -5.07 6.07
CA ASP A 78 10.98 -6.11 7.07
C ASP A 78 9.78 -5.76 7.96
N ASN A 79 9.58 -6.50 9.05
CA ASN A 79 8.48 -6.28 10.00
C ASN A 79 8.60 -4.93 10.71
N GLU A 80 9.81 -4.49 11.01
CA GLU A 80 10.06 -3.20 11.65
C GLU A 80 9.74 -2.05 10.69
N GLY A 81 10.15 -2.16 9.42
CA GLY A 81 9.79 -1.21 8.38
C GLY A 81 8.26 -1.06 8.23
N MET A 82 7.50 -2.17 8.29
CA MET A 82 6.04 -2.09 8.25
C MET A 82 5.44 -1.42 9.49
N ARG A 83 6.04 -1.64 10.66
CA ARG A 83 5.67 -0.95 11.90
C ARG A 83 5.88 0.56 11.76
N GLU A 84 7.02 0.98 11.22
CA GLU A 84 7.33 2.39 10.98
C GLU A 84 6.38 3.05 9.95
N ILE A 85 6.05 2.35 8.86
CA ILE A 85 5.06 2.82 7.87
C ILE A 85 3.70 3.06 8.54
N ASN A 86 3.23 2.11 9.35
CA ASN A 86 1.97 2.24 10.08
C ASN A 86 2.01 3.37 11.12
N ALA A 87 3.12 3.54 11.83
CA ALA A 87 3.32 4.63 12.78
C ALA A 87 3.31 5.99 12.08
N PHE A 88 3.95 6.10 10.91
CA PHE A 88 3.93 7.31 10.10
C PHE A 88 2.51 7.67 9.63
N ALA A 89 1.78 6.71 9.06
CA ALA A 89 0.40 6.91 8.63
C ALA A 89 -0.52 7.31 9.80
N SER A 90 -0.36 6.63 10.95
CA SER A 90 -1.17 6.90 12.16
C SER A 90 -0.92 8.29 12.74
N ARG A 91 0.32 8.76 12.77
CA ARG A 91 0.64 10.12 13.24
C ARG A 91 -0.10 11.17 12.41
N CYS A 92 0.00 11.10 11.08
CA CYS A 92 -0.70 12.05 10.21
C CYS A 92 -2.24 12.02 10.41
N HIS A 93 -2.81 10.82 10.59
CA HIS A 93 -4.25 10.68 10.86
C HIS A 93 -4.66 11.25 12.22
N ILE A 94 -3.90 10.98 13.28
CA ILE A 94 -4.18 11.48 14.65
C ILE A 94 -4.06 13.00 14.70
N ASP A 95 -3.03 13.55 14.06
CA ASP A 95 -2.76 14.98 14.03
C ASP A 95 -3.68 15.72 13.04
N GLY A 96 -4.45 15.01 12.23
CA GLY A 96 -5.31 15.59 11.19
C GLY A 96 -4.54 16.36 10.12
N THR A 97 -3.27 15.98 9.87
CA THR A 97 -2.39 16.64 8.92
C THR A 97 -2.34 15.91 7.59
N SER A 98 -2.11 16.65 6.51
CA SER A 98 -1.79 16.07 5.21
C SER A 98 -0.44 15.36 5.26
N TYR A 99 -0.25 14.34 4.41
CA TYR A 99 1.07 13.72 4.25
C TYR A 99 2.06 14.71 3.65
N PRO A 100 3.31 14.74 4.14
CA PRO A 100 4.35 15.62 3.58
C PRO A 100 4.71 15.19 2.14
N GLU A 101 5.21 16.10 1.34
CA GLU A 101 5.69 15.82 -0.04
C GLU A 101 6.84 14.80 -0.07
N ARG A 102 7.61 14.72 1.01
CA ARG A 102 8.65 13.71 1.23
C ARG A 102 8.50 13.14 2.64
N PRO A 103 8.53 11.80 2.82
CA PRO A 103 8.33 11.19 4.14
C PRO A 103 9.50 11.37 5.09
N GLY A 104 10.66 11.83 4.59
CA GLY A 104 11.93 11.78 5.29
C GLY A 104 12.51 10.37 5.33
N THR A 105 13.65 10.21 6.00
CA THR A 105 14.28 8.90 6.17
C THR A 105 13.52 8.07 7.20
N ILE A 106 12.97 6.93 6.79
CA ILE A 106 12.32 5.96 7.66
C ILE A 106 13.13 4.66 7.62
N ASN A 107 13.55 4.18 8.79
CA ASN A 107 14.37 2.98 8.89
C ASN A 107 13.60 1.74 8.43
N GLY A 108 14.27 0.86 7.68
CA GLY A 108 13.66 -0.37 7.17
C GLY A 108 12.57 -0.14 6.11
N VAL A 109 12.59 1.02 5.43
CA VAL A 109 11.59 1.39 4.43
C VAL A 109 12.25 1.87 3.14
N TYR A 110 11.75 1.39 2.02
CA TYR A 110 12.07 1.90 0.69
C TYR A 110 10.97 2.83 0.22
N THR A 111 11.35 3.97 -0.36
CA THR A 111 10.42 4.95 -0.91
C THR A 111 10.48 4.92 -2.43
N VAL A 112 9.34 4.80 -3.09
CA VAL A 112 9.23 4.88 -4.55
C VAL A 112 8.37 6.08 -4.90
N TYR A 113 8.98 7.07 -5.56
CA TYR A 113 8.31 8.26 -6.06
C TYR A 113 7.81 8.06 -7.50
N PRO A 114 6.81 8.82 -7.95
CA PRO A 114 6.51 8.93 -9.38
C PRO A 114 7.74 9.40 -10.17
N LEU A 115 7.85 9.03 -11.44
CA LEU A 115 8.99 9.37 -12.32
C LEU A 115 9.26 10.89 -12.39
N ARG A 116 8.23 11.72 -12.23
CA ARG A 116 8.34 13.19 -12.20
C ARG A 116 8.33 13.75 -10.78
N GLY A 117 8.84 12.98 -9.83
CA GLY A 117 9.04 13.39 -8.44
C GLY A 117 10.37 14.13 -8.24
N PRO A 118 11.17 13.77 -7.19
CA PRO A 118 12.46 14.38 -6.92
C PRO A 118 13.46 14.24 -8.07
N GLU A 119 14.45 15.14 -8.12
CA GLU A 119 15.58 15.02 -9.04
C GLU A 119 16.54 13.89 -8.59
N PRO A 120 17.33 13.28 -9.52
CA PRO A 120 18.21 12.15 -9.17
C PRO A 120 19.18 12.44 -8.03
N HIS A 121 19.69 13.68 -7.93
CA HIS A 121 20.65 14.09 -6.90
C HIS A 121 20.02 14.33 -5.52
N GLU A 122 18.70 14.42 -5.44
CA GLU A 122 17.95 14.60 -4.19
C GLU A 122 17.59 13.26 -3.54
N LEU A 123 17.69 12.15 -4.29
CA LEU A 123 17.31 10.83 -3.80
C LEU A 123 18.34 10.28 -2.81
N GLN A 124 17.84 9.82 -1.67
CA GLN A 124 18.61 9.10 -0.67
C GLN A 124 18.90 7.65 -1.10
N GLU A 125 19.67 6.91 -0.30
CA GLU A 125 20.07 5.54 -0.63
C GLU A 125 18.87 4.60 -0.82
N ASN A 126 17.86 4.72 0.05
CA ASN A 126 16.64 3.90 0.05
C ASN A 126 15.47 4.50 -0.77
N GLU A 127 15.73 5.56 -1.56
CA GLU A 127 14.73 6.23 -2.39
C GLU A 127 14.94 5.90 -3.88
N TYR A 128 13.83 5.66 -4.57
CA TYR A 128 13.75 5.28 -5.99
C TYR A 128 12.64 6.04 -6.69
N VAL A 129 12.66 6.02 -8.01
CA VAL A 129 11.52 6.44 -8.84
C VAL A 129 10.95 5.24 -9.60
N GLY A 130 9.63 5.17 -9.63
CA GLY A 130 8.89 4.15 -10.36
C GLY A 130 8.63 4.57 -11.80
N LEU A 131 9.10 3.77 -12.76
CA LEU A 131 8.87 3.94 -14.18
C LEU A 131 7.68 3.07 -14.59
N LYS A 132 6.58 3.70 -15.02
CA LYS A 132 5.40 2.98 -15.55
C LYS A 132 5.63 2.51 -16.98
N PRO A 133 4.98 1.40 -17.44
CA PRO A 133 5.05 0.96 -18.83
C PRO A 133 4.73 2.09 -19.83
N SER A 134 3.73 2.91 -19.55
CA SER A 134 3.34 4.03 -20.40
C SER A 134 4.37 5.18 -20.43
N GLU A 135 5.32 5.21 -19.50
CA GLU A 135 6.32 6.26 -19.36
C GLU A 135 7.68 5.90 -19.95
N VAL A 136 7.90 4.65 -20.33
CA VAL A 136 9.20 4.16 -20.86
C VAL A 136 9.72 5.05 -21.99
N ARG A 137 8.86 5.40 -22.94
CA ARG A 137 9.25 6.26 -24.07
C ARG A 137 9.60 7.68 -23.65
N SER A 138 8.99 8.18 -22.58
CA SER A 138 9.23 9.54 -22.07
C SER A 138 10.44 9.64 -21.14
N LEU A 139 11.03 8.53 -20.73
CA LEU A 139 12.21 8.47 -19.87
C LEU A 139 13.36 9.32 -20.43
N THR A 140 13.56 9.31 -21.75
CA THR A 140 14.60 10.10 -22.44
C THR A 140 14.44 11.61 -22.28
N SER A 141 13.25 12.10 -21.94
CA SER A 141 12.96 13.51 -21.68
C SER A 141 12.95 13.85 -20.19
N THR A 142 13.43 12.95 -19.33
CA THR A 142 13.53 13.15 -17.88
C THR A 142 15.00 13.29 -17.44
N PRO A 143 15.26 13.81 -16.23
CA PRO A 143 16.59 13.84 -15.65
C PRO A 143 17.20 12.44 -15.44
N TYR A 144 16.36 11.41 -15.42
CA TYR A 144 16.77 10.02 -15.20
C TYR A 144 17.33 9.30 -16.43
N LYS A 145 17.28 9.91 -17.63
CA LYS A 145 17.77 9.29 -18.88
C LYS A 145 19.19 8.74 -18.81
N ASN A 146 20.07 9.40 -18.03
CA ASN A 146 21.48 9.04 -17.86
C ASN A 146 21.80 8.55 -16.44
N ASN A 147 20.78 8.35 -15.58
CA ASN A 147 20.95 7.89 -14.21
C ASN A 147 19.85 6.88 -13.86
N LEU A 148 19.98 5.67 -14.41
CA LEU A 148 19.00 4.61 -14.22
C LEU A 148 19.14 3.87 -12.88
N SER A 149 20.23 4.09 -12.13
CA SER A 149 20.53 3.37 -10.87
C SER A 149 19.46 3.49 -9.79
N LYS A 150 18.63 4.54 -9.87
CA LYS A 150 17.51 4.81 -8.95
C LYS A 150 16.14 4.61 -9.58
N VAL A 151 16.09 4.01 -10.76
CA VAL A 151 14.84 3.75 -11.48
C VAL A 151 14.45 2.29 -11.30
N VAL A 152 13.19 2.03 -10.93
CA VAL A 152 12.59 0.70 -10.82
C VAL A 152 11.35 0.60 -11.70
N MET A 153 11.03 -0.61 -12.15
CA MET A 153 9.77 -0.87 -12.85
C MET A 153 8.60 -0.67 -11.88
N TRP A 154 7.56 0.04 -12.34
CA TRP A 154 6.39 0.29 -11.51
C TRP A 154 5.11 0.10 -12.34
N HIS A 155 4.44 -1.00 -12.15
CA HIS A 155 3.16 -1.28 -12.80
C HIS A 155 2.07 -1.38 -11.74
N ALA A 156 1.16 -0.40 -11.70
CA ALA A 156 0.02 -0.43 -10.81
C ALA A 156 -1.09 -1.33 -11.37
N VAL A 157 -1.76 -2.06 -10.49
CA VAL A 157 -2.95 -2.86 -10.80
C VAL A 157 -4.07 -2.45 -9.85
N THR A 158 -5.16 -1.94 -10.40
CA THR A 158 -6.32 -1.42 -9.65
C THR A 158 -7.59 -2.22 -9.96
N PHE A 159 -7.69 -2.79 -11.15
CA PHE A 159 -8.83 -3.59 -11.62
C PHE A 159 -8.38 -4.68 -12.59
N ASN A 160 -9.28 -5.63 -12.84
CA ASN A 160 -8.94 -6.80 -13.66
C ASN A 160 -8.97 -6.53 -15.17
N ASP A 161 -10.00 -5.83 -15.63
CA ASP A 161 -10.39 -5.68 -17.03
C ASP A 161 -11.26 -4.41 -17.23
N ALA A 162 -11.90 -4.32 -18.40
CA ALA A 162 -12.77 -3.20 -18.73
C ALA A 162 -13.99 -3.08 -17.81
N ASP A 163 -14.57 -4.20 -17.38
CA ASP A 163 -15.72 -4.20 -16.46
C ASP A 163 -15.27 -3.72 -15.06
N GLY A 164 -14.08 -4.15 -14.62
CA GLY A 164 -13.45 -3.63 -13.41
C GLY A 164 -13.16 -2.13 -13.48
N PHE A 165 -12.79 -1.60 -14.65
CA PHE A 165 -12.62 -0.17 -14.86
C PHE A 165 -13.94 0.58 -14.75
N GLU A 166 -15.04 0.07 -15.35
CA GLU A 166 -16.36 0.67 -15.18
C GLU A 166 -16.84 0.65 -13.73
N LEU A 167 -16.59 -0.44 -13.01
CA LEU A 167 -16.84 -0.50 -11.57
C LEU A 167 -16.03 0.57 -10.81
N HIS A 168 -14.73 0.71 -11.13
CA HIS A 168 -13.87 1.74 -10.56
C HIS A 168 -14.46 3.15 -10.81
N ARG A 169 -14.92 3.46 -12.03
CA ARG A 169 -15.54 4.74 -12.36
C ARG A 169 -16.79 5.01 -11.49
N ASN A 170 -17.64 4.00 -11.29
CA ASN A 170 -18.79 4.11 -10.40
C ASN A 170 -18.36 4.40 -8.95
N LEU A 171 -17.38 3.68 -8.44
CA LEU A 171 -16.84 3.88 -7.09
C LEU A 171 -16.25 5.30 -6.92
N ARG A 172 -15.56 5.82 -7.93
CA ARG A 172 -15.02 7.19 -7.92
C ARG A 172 -16.13 8.24 -7.95
N ALA A 173 -17.19 8.05 -8.76
CA ALA A 173 -18.35 8.93 -8.78
C ALA A 173 -19.04 9.00 -7.40
N ILE A 174 -19.20 7.85 -6.74
CA ILE A 174 -19.72 7.77 -5.36
C ILE A 174 -18.77 8.49 -4.37
N LYS A 175 -17.46 8.28 -4.47
CA LYS A 175 -16.47 8.95 -3.59
C LYS A 175 -16.55 10.46 -3.69
N LEU A 176 -16.67 10.98 -4.91
CA LEU A 176 -16.65 12.41 -5.21
C LEU A 176 -18.05 13.05 -5.19
N ASN A 177 -19.09 12.25 -4.91
CA ASN A 177 -20.49 12.66 -4.95
C ASN A 177 -20.83 13.41 -6.24
N THR A 178 -20.47 12.82 -7.39
CA THR A 178 -20.64 13.44 -8.72
C THR A 178 -21.18 12.42 -9.73
N LEU A 179 -21.57 12.91 -10.91
CA LEU A 179 -21.99 12.04 -12.01
C LEU A 179 -20.75 11.41 -12.69
N ILE A 180 -20.88 10.18 -13.19
CA ILE A 180 -19.82 9.49 -13.95
C ILE A 180 -19.34 10.35 -15.14
N SER A 181 -20.26 11.02 -15.84
CA SER A 181 -19.94 11.88 -16.97
C SER A 181 -19.17 13.17 -16.62
N LYS A 182 -19.07 13.51 -15.34
CA LYS A 182 -18.32 14.66 -14.83
C LYS A 182 -16.96 14.30 -14.25
N LEU A 183 -16.63 13.00 -14.15
CA LEU A 183 -15.31 12.55 -13.70
C LEU A 183 -14.24 13.02 -14.67
N LYS A 184 -13.16 13.54 -14.12
CA LYS A 184 -11.99 13.99 -14.88
C LYS A 184 -10.92 12.88 -14.89
N PRO A 185 -9.99 12.86 -15.85
CA PRO A 185 -8.94 11.83 -15.91
C PRO A 185 -8.13 11.68 -14.62
N PHE A 186 -7.86 12.77 -13.90
CA PHE A 186 -7.12 12.73 -12.64
C PHE A 186 -7.94 12.20 -11.44
N ASP A 187 -9.25 12.03 -11.59
CA ASP A 187 -10.11 11.42 -10.58
C ASP A 187 -10.03 9.89 -10.63
N LEU A 188 -9.51 9.33 -11.70
CA LEU A 188 -9.52 7.92 -12.03
C LEU A 188 -8.11 7.33 -11.98
N ALA A 189 -8.05 6.01 -11.77
CA ALA A 189 -6.88 5.21 -12.12
C ALA A 189 -6.67 5.21 -13.64
N GLY A 190 -5.45 5.06 -14.09
CA GLY A 190 -5.16 4.89 -15.52
C GLY A 190 -5.86 3.65 -16.08
N SER A 191 -6.43 3.72 -17.28
CA SER A 191 -7.09 2.56 -17.92
C SER A 191 -6.15 1.38 -18.17
N GLY A 192 -4.83 1.61 -18.13
CA GLY A 192 -3.80 0.57 -18.20
C GLY A 192 -3.42 -0.05 -16.86
N GLU A 193 -4.05 0.29 -15.75
CA GLU A 193 -3.81 -0.32 -14.43
C GLU A 193 -4.52 -1.68 -14.29
N VAL A 194 -4.34 -2.53 -15.29
CA VAL A 194 -4.84 -3.91 -15.37
C VAL A 194 -3.68 -4.90 -15.30
N PHE A 195 -4.00 -6.16 -15.00
CA PHE A 195 -2.99 -7.21 -15.07
C PHE A 195 -2.40 -7.36 -16.48
N MET A 196 -1.08 -7.36 -16.56
CA MET A 196 -0.31 -7.75 -17.74
C MET A 196 0.44 -9.05 -17.41
N SER A 197 0.65 -9.94 -18.38
CA SER A 197 1.54 -11.09 -18.14
C SER A 197 2.96 -10.61 -17.86
N LYS A 198 3.68 -11.38 -17.05
CA LYS A 198 5.08 -11.10 -16.71
C LYS A 198 5.94 -10.86 -17.95
N ASP A 199 5.76 -11.68 -19.00
CA ASP A 199 6.58 -11.59 -20.22
C ASP A 199 6.27 -10.32 -21.02
N VAL A 200 5.00 -9.93 -21.13
CA VAL A 200 4.59 -8.66 -21.77
C VAL A 200 5.15 -7.46 -20.99
N LEU A 201 5.06 -7.51 -19.66
CA LEU A 201 5.61 -6.43 -18.84
C LEU A 201 7.13 -6.34 -18.97
N LEU A 202 7.86 -7.48 -18.95
CA LEU A 202 9.31 -7.50 -19.15
C LEU A 202 9.69 -6.96 -20.54
N GLY A 203 9.00 -7.39 -21.60
CA GLY A 203 9.25 -6.92 -22.94
C GLY A 203 9.13 -5.41 -23.12
N THR A 204 8.32 -4.75 -22.27
CA THR A 204 8.22 -3.29 -22.27
C THR A 204 9.52 -2.60 -21.80
N TYR A 205 10.34 -3.29 -21.00
CA TYR A 205 11.61 -2.76 -20.45
C TYR A 205 12.86 -3.44 -21.03
N ASP A 206 12.76 -4.19 -22.14
CA ASP A 206 13.88 -4.93 -22.75
C ASP A 206 15.11 -4.06 -23.02
N GLU A 207 14.91 -2.80 -23.41
CA GLU A 207 15.98 -1.84 -23.65
C GLU A 207 16.55 -1.22 -22.36
N LEU A 208 15.99 -1.56 -21.19
CA LEU A 208 16.33 -0.99 -19.88
C LEU A 208 16.73 -2.07 -18.86
N PRO A 209 17.76 -2.90 -19.13
CA PRO A 209 18.12 -4.02 -18.25
C PRO A 209 18.55 -3.59 -16.86
N GLU A 210 19.04 -2.37 -16.68
CA GLU A 210 19.37 -1.82 -15.37
C GLU A 210 18.12 -1.61 -14.51
N VAL A 211 17.04 -1.11 -15.09
CA VAL A 211 15.76 -0.92 -14.39
C VAL A 211 15.18 -2.27 -13.93
N ILE A 212 15.30 -3.30 -14.76
CA ILE A 212 14.90 -4.67 -14.40
C ILE A 212 15.74 -5.16 -13.20
N ARG A 213 17.07 -5.03 -13.25
CA ARG A 213 17.97 -5.45 -12.15
C ARG A 213 17.68 -4.70 -10.84
N ASN A 214 17.46 -3.39 -10.92
CA ASN A 214 17.11 -2.58 -9.72
C ASN A 214 15.81 -3.06 -9.10
N THR A 215 14.81 -3.39 -9.92
CA THR A 215 13.52 -3.92 -9.44
C THR A 215 13.69 -5.27 -8.75
N GLU A 216 14.44 -6.21 -9.34
CA GLU A 216 14.72 -7.50 -8.70
C GLU A 216 15.53 -7.33 -7.40
N TRP A 217 16.49 -6.39 -7.39
CA TRP A 217 17.22 -6.06 -6.17
C TRP A 217 16.27 -5.56 -5.06
N LEU A 218 15.36 -4.62 -5.38
CA LEU A 218 14.38 -4.10 -4.43
C LEU A 218 13.45 -5.20 -3.89
N ILE A 219 12.93 -6.07 -4.77
CA ILE A 219 12.11 -7.22 -4.39
C ILE A 219 12.85 -8.12 -3.39
N ASN A 220 14.12 -8.40 -3.65
CA ASN A 220 14.93 -9.29 -2.80
C ASN A 220 15.22 -8.69 -1.43
N ARG A 221 15.22 -7.36 -1.30
CA ARG A 221 15.44 -6.64 -0.05
C ARG A 221 14.19 -6.50 0.81
N CYS A 222 13.02 -6.62 0.24
CA CYS A 222 11.76 -6.59 0.99
C CYS A 222 11.44 -8.00 1.50
N ASN A 223 11.52 -8.21 2.82
CA ASN A 223 11.33 -9.51 3.47
C ASN A 223 10.35 -9.37 4.65
N TYR A 224 9.18 -8.77 4.38
CA TYR A 224 8.11 -8.68 5.36
C TYR A 224 7.50 -10.06 5.62
N ASP A 225 7.63 -10.55 6.86
CA ASP A 225 7.13 -11.87 7.27
C ASP A 225 6.51 -11.79 8.67
N PRO A 226 5.25 -11.35 8.80
CA PRO A 226 4.59 -11.19 10.08
C PRO A 226 4.22 -12.54 10.68
N ASP A 227 4.36 -12.66 12.00
CA ASP A 227 3.74 -13.74 12.74
C ASP A 227 2.23 -13.51 12.85
N LEU A 228 1.45 -14.26 12.08
CA LEU A 228 -0.02 -14.23 12.08
C LEU A 228 -0.63 -15.37 12.90
N SER A 229 0.20 -16.26 13.47
CA SER A 229 -0.26 -17.47 14.17
C SER A 229 -0.36 -17.28 15.68
N SER A 230 0.50 -16.47 16.28
CA SER A 230 0.51 -16.25 17.72
C SER A 230 -0.51 -15.21 18.16
N THR A 231 -1.11 -15.43 19.33
CA THR A 231 -2.02 -14.47 19.94
C THR A 231 -1.26 -13.21 20.37
N LYS A 232 -1.61 -12.04 19.80
CA LYS A 232 -0.98 -10.76 20.11
C LYS A 232 -1.68 -10.02 21.25
N ASN A 233 -2.90 -10.41 21.59
CA ASN A 233 -3.68 -9.79 22.66
C ASN A 233 -3.05 -10.07 24.01
N LYS A 234 -3.01 -9.07 24.88
CA LYS A 234 -2.67 -9.28 26.29
C LYS A 234 -3.69 -10.23 26.92
N LYS A 235 -3.21 -11.25 27.65
CA LYS A 235 -4.10 -12.18 28.37
C LYS A 235 -4.66 -11.52 29.63
N THR A 236 -3.90 -10.61 30.24
CA THR A 236 -4.28 -9.84 31.42
C THR A 236 -3.78 -8.40 31.30
N PHE A 237 -4.49 -7.45 31.88
CA PHE A 237 -4.12 -6.05 31.91
C PHE A 237 -3.31 -5.71 33.17
N THR A 238 -3.77 -6.20 34.34
CA THR A 238 -3.18 -5.96 35.65
C THR A 238 -2.08 -6.98 36.01
N GLY A 239 -1.95 -8.06 35.23
CA GLY A 239 -1.01 -9.16 35.47
C GLY A 239 -1.70 -10.47 35.87
N ASN A 240 -2.95 -10.43 36.34
CA ASN A 240 -3.76 -11.61 36.61
C ASN A 240 -5.26 -11.36 36.34
N ALA A 241 -6.00 -12.44 36.10
CA ALA A 241 -7.41 -12.36 35.73
C ALA A 241 -8.34 -11.89 36.87
N TYR A 242 -7.95 -12.09 38.11
CA TYR A 242 -8.74 -11.64 39.27
C TYR A 242 -8.73 -10.12 39.41
N ASP A 243 -7.55 -9.52 39.36
CA ASP A 243 -7.41 -8.06 39.44
C ASP A 243 -8.01 -7.38 38.20
N ASP A 244 -7.93 -8.01 37.01
CA ASP A 244 -8.61 -7.52 35.81
C ASP A 244 -10.13 -7.48 36.01
N LYS A 245 -10.74 -8.48 36.66
CA LYS A 245 -12.16 -8.50 36.97
C LYS A 245 -12.53 -7.35 37.92
N ILE A 246 -11.76 -7.18 39.00
CA ILE A 246 -11.99 -6.07 39.97
C ILE A 246 -11.88 -4.70 39.27
N LEU A 247 -10.86 -4.50 38.44
CA LEU A 247 -10.70 -3.27 37.68
C LEU A 247 -11.87 -3.03 36.72
N LEU A 248 -12.33 -4.06 36.02
CA LEU A 248 -13.48 -3.98 35.12
C LEU A 248 -14.76 -3.61 35.87
N GLU A 249 -15.05 -4.25 37.02
CA GLU A 249 -16.21 -3.97 37.84
C GLU A 249 -16.17 -2.51 38.35
N LYS A 250 -15.01 -2.06 38.80
CA LYS A 250 -14.83 -0.66 39.23
C LYS A 250 -15.10 0.33 38.11
N LEU A 251 -14.46 0.13 36.95
CA LEU A 251 -14.64 1.02 35.79
C LEU A 251 -16.08 1.03 35.26
N ALA A 252 -16.76 -0.13 35.30
CA ALA A 252 -18.16 -0.23 34.92
C ALA A 252 -19.07 0.57 35.88
N LEU A 253 -18.88 0.43 37.19
CA LEU A 253 -19.66 1.16 38.19
C LEU A 253 -19.39 2.67 38.12
N ASP A 254 -18.13 3.08 37.98
CA ASP A 254 -17.76 4.49 37.81
C ASP A 254 -18.38 5.06 36.51
N GLY A 255 -18.42 4.28 35.44
CA GLY A 255 -19.10 4.65 34.20
C GLY A 255 -20.61 4.79 34.31
N VAL A 256 -21.27 3.91 35.11
CA VAL A 256 -22.70 4.04 35.43
C VAL A 256 -22.97 5.34 36.22
N ARG A 257 -22.19 5.61 37.24
CA ARG A 257 -22.30 6.86 38.02
C ARG A 257 -22.12 8.10 37.15
N TYR A 258 -21.08 8.10 36.29
CA TYR A 258 -20.83 9.20 35.37
C TYR A 258 -22.00 9.44 34.41
N ARG A 259 -22.62 8.34 33.89
CA ARG A 259 -23.64 8.45 32.85
C ARG A 259 -25.05 8.68 33.38
N TYR A 260 -25.38 8.11 34.55
CA TYR A 260 -26.74 8.08 35.09
C TYR A 260 -26.89 8.78 36.46
N GLY A 261 -25.77 9.24 37.05
CA GLY A 261 -25.78 9.83 38.38
C GLY A 261 -25.85 8.81 39.53
N ASP A 262 -25.61 9.24 40.75
CA ASP A 262 -25.57 8.36 41.93
C ASP A 262 -26.96 7.82 42.35
N HIS A 263 -28.04 8.40 41.86
CA HIS A 263 -29.41 8.09 42.31
C HIS A 263 -30.04 6.85 41.64
N ASN A 264 -29.35 6.20 40.69
CA ASN A 264 -29.88 5.04 39.93
C ASN A 264 -29.11 3.74 40.24
N LEU A 265 -28.49 3.63 41.41
CA LEU A 265 -27.71 2.45 41.83
C LEU A 265 -28.44 1.55 42.83
N GLU A 266 -29.79 1.67 42.97
CA GLU A 266 -30.62 0.77 43.77
C GLU A 266 -31.17 -0.38 42.94
#